data_320dd8e0c699f6752f8d3dd6cef96b34
#
_entry.id   320dd8e0c699f6752f8d3dd6cef96b34
#
_cell.length_a   1.000
_cell.length_b   1.000
_cell.length_c   1.000
_cell.angle_alpha   90.00
_cell.angle_beta   90.00
_cell.angle_gamma   90.00
#
_symmetry.space_group_name_H-M   'P 1'
#
loop_
_entity.id
_entity.type
_entity.pdbx_description
1 polymer ?
#
loop_
_entity_poly.entity_id
_entity_poly.type
_entity_poly.pdbx_seq_one_letter_code
_entity_poly.pdbx_strand_id
1 'polypeptide(L)'
;MANEVEEILQKETVSLSIEVLAEIVYVLEKVYSVSREDISEGLLYFIKNENIQLTVPDIAETALSTFATKKLDFVDCVLFAYHSNLHYEVFTFDKKLQRLLKNV
;
A
#
# COMPACT_ATOMS: atom_id res chain seq x y z
N MET A 1 6.80 20.24 -20.72
CA MET A 1 6.98 18.81 -20.49
C MET A 1 7.09 18.48 -19.03
N ALA A 2 8.28 18.37 -18.44
CA ALA A 2 8.37 18.07 -17.00
C ALA A 2 7.66 19.11 -16.15
N ASN A 3 7.76 20.40 -16.50
CA ASN A 3 7.11 21.49 -15.77
C ASN A 3 5.59 21.44 -15.85
N GLU A 4 5.04 21.00 -16.99
CA GLU A 4 3.59 20.89 -17.15
C GLU A 4 3.03 19.76 -16.27
N VAL A 5 3.75 18.65 -16.19
CA VAL A 5 3.36 17.52 -15.35
C VAL A 5 3.43 17.93 -13.88
N GLU A 6 4.48 18.62 -13.47
CA GLU A 6 4.61 19.11 -12.10
C GLU A 6 3.49 20.08 -11.73
N GLU A 7 3.14 20.99 -12.63
CA GLU A 7 2.05 21.94 -12.40
C GLU A 7 0.71 21.24 -12.21
N ILE A 8 0.43 20.22 -13.03
CA ILE A 8 -0.80 19.45 -12.92
C ILE A 8 -0.83 18.72 -11.57
N LEU A 9 0.26 18.06 -11.20
CA LEU A 9 0.35 17.33 -9.94
C LEU A 9 0.26 18.24 -8.72
N GLN A 10 0.74 19.48 -8.83
CA GLN A 10 0.67 20.45 -7.74
C GLN A 10 -0.70 21.10 -7.60
N LYS A 11 -1.38 21.35 -8.71
CA LYS A 11 -2.65 22.06 -8.72
C LYS A 11 -3.86 21.16 -8.54
N GLU A 12 -3.76 19.92 -9.00
CA GLU A 12 -4.88 18.98 -8.95
C GLU A 12 -4.59 17.86 -7.95
N THR A 13 -5.63 17.50 -7.20
CA THR A 13 -5.54 16.32 -6.33
C THR A 13 -5.62 15.07 -7.19
N VAL A 14 -4.60 14.24 -7.10
CA VAL A 14 -4.56 12.96 -7.79
C VAL A 14 -5.16 11.89 -6.89
N SER A 15 -6.19 11.20 -7.38
CA SER A 15 -6.78 10.07 -6.65
C SER A 15 -6.02 8.80 -6.95
N LEU A 16 -5.66 8.06 -5.89
CA LEU A 16 -4.92 6.83 -6.00
C LEU A 16 -5.72 5.69 -5.36
N SER A 17 -6.08 4.70 -6.17
CA SER A 17 -6.78 3.53 -5.65
C SER A 17 -5.80 2.53 -5.05
N ILE A 18 -6.33 1.64 -4.20
CA ILE A 18 -5.50 0.59 -3.59
C ILE A 18 -4.97 -0.38 -4.65
N GLU A 19 -5.69 -0.60 -5.73
CA GLU A 19 -5.27 -1.47 -6.82
C GLU A 19 -4.05 -0.89 -7.55
N VAL A 20 -4.05 0.42 -7.80
CA VAL A 20 -2.90 1.08 -8.42
C VAL A 20 -1.71 1.07 -7.47
N LEU A 21 -1.94 1.31 -6.19
CA LEU A 21 -0.86 1.23 -5.19
C LEU A 21 -0.24 -0.17 -5.18
N ALA A 22 -1.07 -1.21 -5.25
CA ALA A 22 -0.58 -2.59 -5.29
C ALA A 22 0.31 -2.85 -6.51
N GLU A 23 -0.06 -2.29 -7.67
CA GLU A 23 0.77 -2.41 -8.87
C GLU A 23 2.11 -1.69 -8.72
N ILE A 24 2.10 -0.51 -8.12
CA ILE A 24 3.33 0.24 -7.86
C ILE A 24 4.26 -0.58 -6.95
N VAL A 25 3.72 -1.12 -5.87
CA VAL A 25 4.49 -1.97 -4.95
C VAL A 25 5.08 -3.17 -5.68
N TYR A 26 4.27 -3.85 -6.49
CA TYR A 26 4.72 -5.01 -7.26
C TYR A 26 5.89 -4.65 -8.18
N VAL A 27 5.77 -3.57 -8.94
CA VAL A 27 6.82 -3.13 -9.87
C VAL A 27 8.10 -2.76 -9.12
N LEU A 28 8.00 -2.02 -8.03
CA LEU A 28 9.16 -1.64 -7.24
C LEU A 28 9.88 -2.87 -6.67
N GLU A 29 9.13 -3.82 -6.16
CA GLU A 29 9.72 -5.02 -5.56
C GLU A 29 10.26 -5.99 -6.61
N LYS A 30 9.46 -6.33 -7.63
CA LYS A 30 9.78 -7.42 -8.55
C LYS A 30 10.61 -6.98 -9.74
N VAL A 31 10.41 -5.78 -10.23
CA VAL A 31 11.14 -5.28 -11.41
C VAL A 31 12.40 -4.53 -11.00
N TYR A 32 12.31 -3.67 -9.99
CA TYR A 32 13.42 -2.82 -9.57
C TYR A 32 14.17 -3.33 -8.35
N SER A 33 13.71 -4.42 -7.75
CA SER A 33 14.36 -5.05 -6.59
C SER A 33 14.56 -4.10 -5.40
N VAL A 34 13.61 -3.21 -5.19
CA VAL A 34 13.61 -2.32 -4.03
C VAL A 34 13.19 -3.12 -2.79
N SER A 35 13.83 -2.88 -1.66
CA SER A 35 13.50 -3.59 -0.43
C SER A 35 12.11 -3.20 0.08
N ARG A 36 11.50 -4.10 0.85
CA ARG A 36 10.18 -3.86 1.43
C ARG A 36 10.16 -2.63 2.32
N GLU A 37 11.20 -2.47 3.12
CA GLU A 37 11.35 -1.34 4.01
C GLU A 37 11.42 -0.03 3.23
N ASP A 38 12.20 0.00 2.17
CA ASP A 38 12.34 1.19 1.33
C ASP A 38 11.06 1.50 0.57
N ILE A 39 10.36 0.48 0.08
CA ILE A 39 9.07 0.66 -0.57
C ILE A 39 8.06 1.28 0.40
N SER A 40 7.95 0.70 1.59
CA SER A 40 7.02 1.18 2.60
C SER A 40 7.32 2.61 3.02
N GLU A 41 8.56 2.88 3.37
CA GLU A 41 8.99 4.21 3.82
C GLU A 41 8.80 5.26 2.72
N GLY A 42 9.25 4.94 1.50
CA GLY A 42 9.14 5.87 0.37
C GLY A 42 7.71 6.18 -0.02
N LEU A 43 6.86 5.16 -0.08
CA LEU A 43 5.46 5.36 -0.46
C LEU A 43 4.66 6.06 0.65
N LEU A 44 4.91 5.75 1.91
CA LEU A 44 4.28 6.47 3.02
C LEU A 44 4.66 7.95 3.01
N TYR A 45 5.93 8.24 2.78
CA TYR A 45 6.39 9.61 2.65
C TYR A 45 5.72 10.33 1.48
N PHE A 46 5.69 9.68 0.31
CA PHE A 46 5.09 10.23 -0.90
C PHE A 46 3.61 10.55 -0.70
N ILE A 47 2.87 9.62 -0.12
CA ILE A 47 1.43 9.78 0.13
C ILE A 47 1.16 10.94 1.08
N LYS A 48 2.00 11.11 2.11
CA LYS A 48 1.80 12.16 3.12
C LYS A 48 2.21 13.54 2.65
N ASN A 49 3.15 13.63 1.72
CA ASN A 49 3.79 14.91 1.36
C ASN A 49 3.41 15.40 -0.03
N GLU A 50 2.66 14.63 -0.79
CA GLU A 50 2.22 15.03 -2.12
C GLU A 50 0.70 15.23 -2.14
N ASN A 51 0.23 15.85 -3.22
CA ASN A 51 -1.18 16.16 -3.38
C ASN A 51 -1.95 14.92 -3.86
N ILE A 52 -1.89 13.87 -3.06
CA ILE A 52 -2.46 12.57 -3.40
C ILE A 52 -3.59 12.26 -2.42
N GLN A 53 -4.75 11.92 -2.98
CA GLN A 53 -5.89 11.48 -2.21
C GLN A 53 -6.07 9.98 -2.41
N LEU A 54 -5.89 9.22 -1.34
CA LEU A 54 -6.13 7.78 -1.35
C LEU A 54 -7.61 7.50 -1.19
N THR A 55 -8.09 6.47 -1.89
CA THR A 55 -9.49 6.04 -1.73
C THR A 55 -9.74 5.39 -0.37
N VAL A 56 -8.74 4.70 0.17
CA VAL A 56 -8.81 4.06 1.49
C VAL A 56 -7.49 4.30 2.24
N PRO A 57 -7.29 5.52 2.77
CA PRO A 57 -5.99 5.90 3.33
C PRO A 57 -5.54 5.04 4.50
N ASP A 58 -6.43 4.70 5.42
CA ASP A 58 -6.08 3.89 6.59
C ASP A 58 -5.66 2.48 6.18
N ILE A 59 -6.34 1.91 5.20
CA ILE A 59 -6.00 0.59 4.66
C ILE A 59 -4.62 0.63 4.00
N ALA A 60 -4.37 1.65 3.20
CA ALA A 60 -3.08 1.80 2.51
C ALA A 60 -1.93 1.93 3.51
N GLU A 61 -2.09 2.75 4.54
CA GLU A 61 -1.05 2.94 5.57
C GLU A 61 -0.78 1.65 6.34
N THR A 62 -1.82 0.95 6.77
CA THR A 62 -1.67 -0.32 7.49
C THR A 62 -1.04 -1.38 6.59
N ALA A 63 -1.47 -1.46 5.33
CA ALA A 63 -0.92 -2.44 4.39
C ALA A 63 0.57 -2.19 4.13
N LEU A 64 0.98 -0.95 3.94
CA LEU A 64 2.40 -0.61 3.72
C LEU A 64 3.25 -0.92 4.95
N SER A 65 2.75 -0.59 6.14
CA SER A 65 3.46 -0.88 7.39
C SER A 65 3.61 -2.39 7.60
N THR A 66 2.56 -3.15 7.31
CA THR A 66 2.58 -4.61 7.42
C THR A 66 3.54 -5.21 6.39
N PHE A 67 3.56 -4.67 5.17
CA PHE A 67 4.44 -5.12 4.11
C PHE A 67 5.92 -5.00 4.49
N ALA A 68 6.29 -3.96 5.24
CA ALA A 68 7.66 -3.75 5.67
C ALA A 68 8.13 -4.82 6.66
N THR A 69 7.24 -5.34 7.51
CA THR A 69 7.61 -6.19 8.64
C THR A 69 7.21 -7.64 8.50
N LYS A 70 6.24 -7.96 7.65
CA LYS A 70 5.76 -9.32 7.44
C LYS A 70 6.12 -9.78 6.04
N LYS A 71 6.42 -11.07 5.90
CA LYS A 71 6.79 -11.66 4.60
C LYS A 71 5.54 -12.12 3.86
N LEU A 72 4.66 -11.18 3.56
CA LEU A 72 3.42 -11.39 2.82
C LEU A 72 3.44 -10.55 1.55
N ASP A 73 2.78 -11.02 0.50
CA ASP A 73 2.54 -10.19 -0.68
C ASP A 73 1.69 -8.99 -0.29
N PHE A 74 1.83 -7.88 -1.04
CA PHE A 74 1.13 -6.65 -0.68
C PHE A 74 -0.39 -6.83 -0.66
N VAL A 75 -0.94 -7.63 -1.60
CA VAL A 75 -2.38 -7.91 -1.61
C VAL A 75 -2.83 -8.56 -0.30
N ASP A 76 -2.04 -9.49 0.24
CA ASP A 76 -2.34 -10.11 1.53
C ASP A 76 -2.25 -9.10 2.68
N CYS A 77 -1.32 -8.15 2.59
CA CYS A 77 -1.24 -7.06 3.56
C CYS A 77 -2.48 -6.17 3.51
N VAL A 78 -3.03 -5.94 2.32
CA VAL A 78 -4.29 -5.20 2.14
C VAL A 78 -5.45 -5.96 2.79
N LEU A 79 -5.54 -7.27 2.56
CA LEU A 79 -6.57 -8.10 3.18
C LEU A 79 -6.47 -8.06 4.70
N PHE A 80 -5.26 -8.16 5.23
CA PHE A 80 -5.03 -8.02 6.66
C PHE A 80 -5.48 -6.66 7.16
N ALA A 81 -5.20 -5.59 6.43
CA ALA A 81 -5.59 -4.24 6.82
C ALA A 81 -7.12 -4.08 6.89
N TYR A 82 -7.85 -4.64 5.93
CA TYR A 82 -9.32 -4.64 5.98
C TYR A 82 -9.85 -5.37 7.21
N HIS A 83 -9.25 -6.50 7.54
CA HIS A 83 -9.64 -7.25 8.73
C HIS A 83 -9.30 -6.47 10.01
N SER A 84 -8.09 -5.97 10.11
CA SER A 84 -7.59 -5.28 11.30
C SER A 84 -8.33 -3.96 11.55
N ASN A 85 -8.51 -3.16 10.51
CA ASN A 85 -9.05 -1.80 10.66
C ASN A 85 -10.58 -1.75 10.62
N LEU A 86 -11.21 -2.60 9.81
CA LEU A 86 -12.65 -2.55 9.57
C LEU A 86 -13.39 -3.81 10.04
N HIS A 87 -12.67 -4.78 10.59
CA HIS A 87 -13.22 -6.05 11.07
C HIS A 87 -13.91 -6.88 9.98
N TYR A 88 -13.48 -6.72 8.73
CA TYR A 88 -13.98 -7.54 7.64
C TYR A 88 -13.48 -8.97 7.80
N GLU A 89 -14.34 -9.93 7.52
CA GLU A 89 -13.93 -11.32 7.44
C GLU A 89 -13.09 -11.51 6.17
N VAL A 90 -11.95 -12.19 6.32
CA VAL A 90 -11.06 -12.47 5.20
C VAL A 90 -11.02 -13.97 5.00
N PHE A 91 -11.34 -14.39 3.79
CA PHE A 91 -11.28 -15.78 3.38
C PHE A 91 -10.01 -15.99 2.57
N THR A 92 -9.10 -16.80 3.10
CA THR A 92 -7.82 -17.05 2.45
C THR A 92 -7.34 -18.47 2.74
N PHE A 93 -6.63 -19.04 1.77
CA PHE A 93 -5.94 -20.32 1.95
C PHE A 93 -4.47 -20.15 2.33
N ASP A 94 -3.95 -18.92 2.33
CA ASP A 94 -2.57 -18.67 2.72
C ASP A 94 -2.39 -18.84 4.23
N LYS A 95 -1.51 -19.74 4.61
CA LYS A 95 -1.32 -20.10 6.03
C LYS A 95 -0.69 -18.97 6.85
N LYS A 96 0.21 -18.19 6.25
CA LYS A 96 0.83 -17.05 6.94
C LYS A 96 -0.20 -15.99 7.24
N LEU A 97 -1.06 -15.67 6.27
CA LEU A 97 -2.13 -14.71 6.46
C LEU A 97 -3.15 -15.21 7.48
N GLN A 98 -3.54 -16.50 7.40
CA GLN A 98 -4.46 -17.09 8.39
C GLN A 98 -3.93 -16.92 9.81
N ARG A 99 -2.64 -17.17 10.04
CA ARG A 99 -2.04 -17.00 11.36
C ARG A 99 -2.04 -15.57 11.83
N LEU A 100 -1.75 -14.64 10.93
CA LEU A 100 -1.75 -13.21 11.26
C LEU A 100 -3.15 -12.75 11.61
N LEU A 101 -4.17 -13.19 10.89
CA LEU A 101 -5.57 -12.83 11.14
C LEU A 101 -6.07 -13.33 12.49
N LYS A 102 -5.59 -14.49 12.94
CA LYS A 102 -6.00 -15.05 14.24
C LYS A 102 -5.46 -14.26 15.43
N ASN A 103 -4.38 -13.50 15.24
CA ASN A 103 -3.74 -12.76 16.32
C ASN A 103 -4.24 -11.33 16.45
N VAL A 104 -5.29 -10.98 15.72
CA VAL A 104 -5.84 -9.61 15.73
C VAL A 104 -7.24 -9.58 16.33
#